data_c0d21d8e63046fe085307d37fa907839
#
_entry.id   c0d21d8e63046fe085307d37fa907839
#
_cell.length_a   1.000
_cell.length_b   1.000
_cell.length_c   1.000
_cell.angle_alpha   90.00
_cell.angle_beta   90.00
_cell.angle_gamma   90.00
#
_symmetry.space_group_name_H-M   'P 1'
#
loop_
_entity.id
_entity.type
_entity.pdbx_description
1 polymer ?
#
loop_
_entity_poly.entity_id
_entity_poly.type
_entity_poly.pdbx_seq_one_letter_code
_entity_poly.pdbx_strand_id
1 'polypeptide(L)'
;VRSRRQRQMCIRDRFFIDIAMYFFGRFRGGPAKVAVIGSSLFGSVSGSAVANVAGTGTLTIPMMKRSGFKKEDAAAVEAVSSSGGQLVPPIMGAGAFVMADMLGMPYMEIAIAAIIPALLYYVAVFISVDITAVKDQARGLKSAEIPPIGETLRKGWHLPLPLIVLVGMMTVGGFSPGRAVFWAIPACVLVSWLSPETRMGIRDIIDAFVTGTKGALEVVIVCACAGIIIGVFSLTGLGLTLSSSLVAIAGQSLMLLLILTMVACLIAGMGVPTVAAYIVVAVLVAPALTEFGISPLQAHLFVFYIAILSAITPPVALASYVAAGIAAAKPWPASIRAVQMALGGMIVPFLFVMDDHLLGIGSFVTILLALCSAIIGIAFVSFGSLGYDYVIGSLIHF
;
A
#
# COMPACT_ATOMS: atom_id res chain seq x y z
N VAL A 1 -29.28 0.07 14.91
CA VAL A 1 -29.21 -1.36 14.50
C VAL A 1 -28.27 -1.45 13.33
N ARG A 2 -27.04 -1.98 13.50
CA ARG A 2 -26.10 -2.21 12.41
C ARG A 2 -26.67 -3.29 11.49
N SER A 3 -26.70 -3.03 10.17
CA SER A 3 -27.15 -4.02 9.19
C SER A 3 -26.25 -5.28 9.26
N ARG A 4 -26.74 -6.45 8.86
CA ARG A 4 -25.96 -7.71 8.81
C ARG A 4 -24.65 -7.52 8.02
N ARG A 5 -24.68 -6.70 6.99
CA ARG A 5 -23.56 -6.29 6.14
C ARG A 5 -22.45 -5.55 6.89
N GLN A 6 -22.84 -4.57 7.71
CA GLN A 6 -21.87 -3.85 8.56
C GLN A 6 -21.23 -4.77 9.59
N ARG A 7 -21.95 -5.82 10.05
CA ARG A 7 -21.38 -6.84 10.92
C ARG A 7 -20.34 -7.72 10.22
N GLN A 8 -20.58 -8.16 9.00
CA GLN A 8 -19.66 -9.04 8.26
C GLN A 8 -18.37 -8.30 7.85
N MET A 9 -18.47 -7.05 7.36
CA MET A 9 -17.29 -6.20 7.14
C MET A 9 -16.50 -5.99 8.44
N CYS A 10 -17.18 -5.69 9.53
CA CYS A 10 -16.52 -5.53 10.84
C CYS A 10 -15.84 -6.82 11.35
N ILE A 11 -16.34 -8.01 11.05
CA ILE A 11 -15.74 -9.28 11.52
C ILE A 11 -14.40 -9.53 10.83
N ARG A 12 -14.34 -9.38 9.50
CA ARG A 12 -13.11 -9.59 8.74
C ARG A 12 -12.03 -8.56 9.11
N ASP A 13 -12.40 -7.29 9.14
CA ASP A 13 -11.48 -6.19 9.42
C ASP A 13 -10.97 -6.29 10.87
N ARG A 14 -11.83 -6.71 11.78
CA ARG A 14 -11.47 -6.93 13.17
C ARG A 14 -10.55 -8.14 13.36
N PHE A 15 -10.71 -9.19 12.57
CA PHE A 15 -9.84 -10.37 12.64
C PHE A 15 -8.37 -10.04 12.40
N PHE A 16 -8.06 -9.25 11.33
CA PHE A 16 -6.69 -8.84 11.05
C PHE A 16 -6.12 -7.91 12.14
N ILE A 17 -6.95 -6.99 12.64
CA ILE A 17 -6.57 -6.07 13.72
C ILE A 17 -6.35 -6.85 15.04
N ASP A 18 -7.19 -7.82 15.38
CA ASP A 18 -7.08 -8.62 16.60
C ASP A 18 -5.80 -9.49 16.58
N ILE A 19 -5.43 -10.07 15.43
CA ILE A 19 -4.15 -10.76 15.25
C ILE A 19 -2.98 -9.79 15.45
N ALA A 20 -3.02 -8.62 14.81
CA ALA A 20 -1.98 -7.62 14.96
C ALA A 20 -1.88 -7.11 16.41
N MET A 21 -2.99 -6.95 17.13
CA MET A 21 -3.02 -6.58 18.55
C MET A 21 -2.34 -7.63 19.44
N TYR A 22 -2.53 -8.91 19.14
CA TYR A 22 -1.89 -9.98 19.91
C TYR A 22 -0.35 -9.92 19.82
N PHE A 23 0.19 -9.73 18.60
CA PHE A 23 1.63 -9.72 18.40
C PHE A 23 2.30 -8.38 18.76
N PHE A 24 1.66 -7.26 18.43
CA PHE A 24 2.28 -5.95 18.50
C PHE A 24 1.68 -5.00 19.54
N GLY A 25 0.50 -5.30 20.09
CA GLY A 25 -0.23 -4.38 20.95
C GLY A 25 0.50 -3.98 22.23
N ARG A 26 1.30 -4.86 22.82
CA ARG A 26 2.03 -4.64 24.08
C ARG A 26 3.26 -3.76 23.94
N PHE A 27 3.81 -3.68 22.74
CA PHE A 27 5.03 -2.87 22.51
C PHE A 27 4.74 -1.37 22.64
N ARG A 28 5.80 -0.59 22.84
CA ARG A 28 5.72 0.88 22.79
C ARG A 28 5.10 1.29 21.44
N GLY A 29 4.14 2.22 21.48
CA GLY A 29 3.38 2.59 20.30
C GLY A 29 2.58 1.43 19.66
N GLY A 30 2.27 0.39 20.46
CA GLY A 30 1.57 -0.82 20.01
C GLY A 30 0.37 -0.55 19.12
N PRO A 31 -0.56 0.36 19.47
CA PRO A 31 -1.69 0.71 18.62
C PRO A 31 -1.31 1.16 17.20
N ALA A 32 -0.21 1.90 17.05
CA ALA A 32 0.27 2.33 15.74
C ALA A 32 0.91 1.16 14.96
N LYS A 33 1.67 0.29 15.63
CA LYS A 33 2.21 -0.93 15.02
C LYS A 33 1.09 -1.88 14.57
N VAL A 34 0.02 -1.97 15.36
CA VAL A 34 -1.21 -2.71 15.02
C VAL A 34 -1.87 -2.10 13.77
N ALA A 35 -1.94 -0.75 13.69
CA ALA A 35 -2.45 -0.08 12.50
C ALA A 35 -1.62 -0.41 11.27
N VAL A 36 -0.28 -0.37 11.36
CA VAL A 36 0.63 -0.71 10.25
C VAL A 36 0.35 -2.11 9.72
N ILE A 37 0.35 -3.13 10.59
CA ILE A 37 0.14 -4.52 10.17
C ILE A 37 -1.33 -4.76 9.73
N GLY A 38 -2.30 -4.23 10.48
CA GLY A 38 -3.72 -4.38 10.14
C GLY A 38 -4.06 -3.76 8.79
N SER A 39 -3.56 -2.54 8.53
CA SER A 39 -3.78 -1.84 7.27
C SER A 39 -2.96 -2.43 6.12
N SER A 40 -1.80 -3.07 6.36
CA SER A 40 -1.07 -3.79 5.32
C SER A 40 -1.87 -5.00 4.82
N LEU A 41 -2.37 -5.82 5.75
CA LEU A 41 -3.16 -7.01 5.42
C LEU A 41 -4.50 -6.66 4.78
N PHE A 42 -5.19 -5.63 5.28
CA PHE A 42 -6.44 -5.17 4.68
C PHE A 42 -6.19 -4.52 3.32
N GLY A 43 -5.15 -3.70 3.20
CA GLY A 43 -4.77 -2.99 1.98
C GLY A 43 -4.40 -3.91 0.83
N SER A 44 -3.72 -5.03 1.13
CA SER A 44 -3.38 -6.04 0.13
C SER A 44 -4.62 -6.68 -0.54
N VAL A 45 -5.79 -6.62 0.12
CA VAL A 45 -7.06 -7.14 -0.40
C VAL A 45 -7.94 -6.04 -0.98
N SER A 46 -7.96 -4.85 -0.36
CA SER A 46 -8.85 -3.75 -0.77
C SER A 46 -8.35 -3.02 -2.02
N GLY A 47 -7.03 -2.98 -2.24
CA GLY A 47 -6.41 -2.33 -3.39
C GLY A 47 -6.58 -0.80 -3.46
N SER A 48 -7.12 -0.16 -2.44
CA SER A 48 -7.37 1.29 -2.39
C SER A 48 -6.96 1.88 -1.05
N ALA A 49 -6.03 2.85 -1.05
CA ALA A 49 -5.57 3.52 0.18
C ALA A 49 -6.73 4.23 0.90
N VAL A 50 -7.60 4.93 0.16
CA VAL A 50 -8.74 5.66 0.72
C VAL A 50 -9.76 4.72 1.36
N ALA A 51 -10.09 3.62 0.67
CA ALA A 51 -11.01 2.61 1.20
C ALA A 51 -10.41 1.91 2.43
N ASN A 52 -9.09 1.68 2.45
CA ASN A 52 -8.39 1.11 3.58
C ASN A 52 -8.46 2.03 4.80
N VAL A 53 -8.09 3.31 4.65
CA VAL A 53 -8.21 4.33 5.72
C VAL A 53 -9.65 4.40 6.26
N ALA A 54 -10.65 4.39 5.38
CA ALA A 54 -12.05 4.44 5.81
C ALA A 54 -12.47 3.19 6.59
N GLY A 55 -11.93 2.01 6.26
CA GLY A 55 -12.21 0.74 6.95
C GLY A 55 -11.47 0.64 8.27
N THR A 56 -10.14 0.59 8.22
CA THR A 56 -9.28 0.34 9.39
C THR A 56 -9.15 1.57 10.29
N GLY A 57 -9.07 2.77 9.72
CA GLY A 57 -8.83 4.02 10.46
C GLY A 57 -9.91 4.37 11.46
N THR A 58 -11.15 3.93 11.24
CA THR A 58 -12.23 4.13 12.22
C THR A 58 -12.00 3.40 13.55
N LEU A 59 -11.16 2.36 13.55
CA LEU A 59 -10.76 1.59 14.72
C LEU A 59 -9.37 1.99 15.23
N THR A 60 -8.41 2.09 14.33
CA THR A 60 -6.99 2.28 14.66
C THR A 60 -6.67 3.70 15.09
N ILE A 61 -7.24 4.73 14.44
CA ILE A 61 -6.98 6.14 14.79
C ILE A 61 -7.45 6.45 16.23
N PRO A 62 -8.68 6.12 16.65
CA PRO A 62 -9.08 6.30 18.05
C PRO A 62 -8.21 5.53 19.03
N MET A 63 -7.75 4.32 18.67
CA MET A 63 -6.86 3.51 19.50
C MET A 63 -5.48 4.16 19.66
N MET A 64 -4.88 4.69 18.60
CA MET A 64 -3.63 5.44 18.64
C MET A 64 -3.73 6.71 19.49
N LYS A 65 -4.81 7.49 19.33
CA LYS A 65 -5.05 8.70 20.12
C LYS A 65 -5.15 8.43 21.62
N ARG A 66 -5.84 7.33 22.01
CA ARG A 66 -5.93 6.91 23.42
C ARG A 66 -4.59 6.47 24.01
N SER A 67 -3.67 5.99 23.19
CA SER A 67 -2.34 5.57 23.63
C SER A 67 -1.33 6.72 23.75
N GLY A 68 -1.69 7.93 23.32
CA GLY A 68 -0.85 9.13 23.45
C GLY A 68 -0.38 9.75 22.14
N PHE A 69 -0.67 9.17 20.98
CA PHE A 69 -0.34 9.80 19.69
C PHE A 69 -1.12 11.11 19.49
N LYS A 70 -0.45 12.12 18.95
CA LYS A 70 -1.11 13.32 18.45
C LYS A 70 -2.04 12.95 17.31
N LYS A 71 -3.10 13.74 17.13
CA LYS A 71 -4.13 13.46 16.12
C LYS A 71 -3.58 13.50 14.68
N GLU A 72 -2.64 14.39 14.42
CA GLU A 72 -1.96 14.50 13.13
C GLU A 72 -1.06 13.28 12.86
N ASP A 73 -0.34 12.80 13.88
CA ASP A 73 0.52 11.63 13.79
C ASP A 73 -0.29 10.34 13.65
N ALA A 74 -1.39 10.21 14.38
CA ALA A 74 -2.31 9.07 14.23
C ALA A 74 -2.94 9.01 12.81
N ALA A 75 -3.30 10.17 12.25
CA ALA A 75 -3.79 10.26 10.88
C ALA A 75 -2.70 9.90 9.86
N ALA A 76 -1.48 10.38 10.07
CA ALA A 76 -0.33 10.11 9.22
C ALA A 76 0.03 8.62 9.19
N VAL A 77 0.14 7.98 10.37
CA VAL A 77 0.40 6.53 10.49
C VAL A 77 -0.63 5.73 9.69
N GLU A 78 -1.91 6.03 9.86
CA GLU A 78 -2.97 5.31 9.16
C GLU A 78 -2.90 5.52 7.64
N ALA A 79 -2.68 6.77 7.18
CA ALA A 79 -2.60 7.08 5.77
C ALA A 79 -1.40 6.38 5.09
N VAL A 80 -0.22 6.43 5.72
CA VAL A 80 1.01 5.79 5.20
C VAL A 80 0.85 4.28 5.16
N SER A 81 0.36 3.68 6.24
CA SER A 81 0.14 2.23 6.34
C SER A 81 -0.86 1.73 5.29
N SER A 82 -1.96 2.47 5.12
CA SER A 82 -3.00 2.14 4.15
C SER A 82 -2.54 2.29 2.70
N SER A 83 -1.72 3.29 2.40
CA SER A 83 -1.15 3.48 1.06
C SER A 83 -0.21 2.33 0.70
N GLY A 84 0.69 1.95 1.61
CA GLY A 84 1.60 0.83 1.40
C GLY A 84 0.91 -0.52 1.18
N GLY A 85 -0.32 -0.69 1.67
CA GLY A 85 -1.09 -1.91 1.46
C GLY A 85 -1.28 -2.29 -0.01
N GLN A 86 -1.31 -1.29 -0.90
CA GLN A 86 -1.40 -1.52 -2.35
C GLN A 86 -0.11 -2.10 -2.97
N LEU A 87 1.02 -2.05 -2.24
CA LEU A 87 2.29 -2.66 -2.66
C LEU A 87 2.39 -4.12 -2.24
N VAL A 88 1.59 -4.56 -1.27
CA VAL A 88 1.75 -5.88 -0.63
C VAL A 88 1.08 -6.97 -1.46
N PRO A 89 1.85 -7.96 -1.94
CA PRO A 89 1.26 -9.17 -2.51
C PRO A 89 0.39 -9.90 -1.46
N PRO A 90 -0.58 -10.72 -1.87
CA PRO A 90 -0.72 -11.31 -3.20
C PRO A 90 -1.64 -10.56 -4.16
N ILE A 91 -2.49 -9.62 -3.73
CA ILE A 91 -3.45 -8.97 -4.64
C ILE A 91 -2.95 -7.59 -5.06
N MET A 92 -2.29 -6.85 -4.14
CA MET A 92 -1.77 -5.50 -4.41
C MET A 92 -2.90 -4.51 -4.77
N GLY A 93 -2.55 -3.37 -5.35
CA GLY A 93 -3.55 -2.47 -5.96
C GLY A 93 -3.96 -2.94 -7.35
N ALA A 94 -5.15 -2.55 -7.80
CA ALA A 94 -5.66 -2.92 -9.13
C ALA A 94 -4.73 -2.48 -10.28
N GLY A 95 -3.87 -1.47 -10.07
CA GLY A 95 -2.84 -1.06 -11.02
C GLY A 95 -1.80 -2.15 -11.34
N ALA A 96 -1.55 -3.08 -10.43
CA ALA A 96 -0.62 -4.18 -10.67
C ALA A 96 -1.16 -5.20 -11.70
N PHE A 97 -2.48 -5.38 -11.79
CA PHE A 97 -3.08 -6.19 -12.85
C PHE A 97 -2.97 -5.50 -14.21
N VAL A 98 -3.16 -4.18 -14.23
CA VAL A 98 -2.95 -3.37 -15.45
C VAL A 98 -1.48 -3.40 -15.86
N MET A 99 -0.56 -3.39 -14.90
CA MET A 99 0.88 -3.55 -15.17
C MET A 99 1.18 -4.88 -15.86
N ALA A 100 0.58 -5.97 -15.41
CA ALA A 100 0.74 -7.28 -16.02
C ALA A 100 0.29 -7.30 -17.49
N ASP A 101 -0.85 -6.65 -17.78
CA ASP A 101 -1.36 -6.52 -19.14
C ASP A 101 -0.46 -5.61 -20.00
N MET A 102 0.01 -4.48 -19.48
CA MET A 102 0.88 -3.55 -20.20
C MET A 102 2.26 -4.16 -20.54
N LEU A 103 2.80 -4.94 -19.61
CA LEU A 103 4.10 -5.61 -19.80
C LEU A 103 3.99 -6.96 -20.54
N GLY A 104 2.78 -7.51 -20.70
CA GLY A 104 2.60 -8.86 -21.24
C GLY A 104 3.22 -9.95 -20.37
N MET A 105 3.35 -9.71 -19.06
CA MET A 105 3.97 -10.62 -18.09
C MET A 105 2.93 -11.29 -17.20
N PRO A 106 3.18 -12.52 -16.73
CA PRO A 106 2.36 -13.15 -15.72
C PRO A 106 2.31 -12.30 -14.44
N TYR A 107 1.09 -12.07 -13.92
CA TYR A 107 0.91 -11.26 -12.70
C TYR A 107 1.76 -11.73 -11.51
N MET A 108 1.95 -13.04 -11.36
CA MET A 108 2.72 -13.60 -10.25
C MET A 108 4.21 -13.22 -10.28
N GLU A 109 4.78 -13.00 -11.45
CA GLU A 109 6.16 -12.52 -11.57
C GLU A 109 6.28 -11.10 -11.00
N ILE A 110 5.32 -10.24 -11.31
CA ILE A 110 5.25 -8.88 -10.76
C ILE A 110 5.03 -8.93 -9.24
N ALA A 111 4.12 -9.79 -8.79
CA ALA A 111 3.84 -9.95 -7.37
C ALA A 111 5.07 -10.42 -6.58
N ILE A 112 5.83 -11.38 -7.11
CA ILE A 112 7.07 -11.86 -6.48
C ILE A 112 8.12 -10.76 -6.45
N ALA A 113 8.32 -10.03 -7.55
CA ALA A 113 9.25 -8.90 -7.60
C ALA A 113 8.89 -7.78 -6.60
N ALA A 114 7.61 -7.60 -6.30
CA ALA A 114 7.14 -6.59 -5.35
C ALA A 114 7.31 -6.98 -3.86
N ILE A 115 7.63 -8.23 -3.53
CA ILE A 115 7.73 -8.69 -2.12
C ILE A 115 8.78 -7.91 -1.34
N ILE A 116 10.01 -7.84 -1.85
CA ILE A 116 11.12 -7.17 -1.16
C ILE A 116 10.87 -5.66 -1.08
N PRO A 117 10.49 -4.94 -2.16
CA PRO A 117 10.10 -3.54 -2.08
C PRO A 117 8.99 -3.24 -1.07
N ALA A 118 7.94 -4.07 -1.02
CA ALA A 118 6.86 -3.93 -0.04
C ALA A 118 7.36 -4.13 1.39
N LEU A 119 8.20 -5.15 1.62
CA LEU A 119 8.82 -5.38 2.93
C LEU A 119 9.65 -4.19 3.37
N LEU A 120 10.52 -3.66 2.50
CA LEU A 120 11.36 -2.50 2.78
C LEU A 120 10.52 -1.24 3.10
N TYR A 121 9.41 -1.04 2.37
CA TYR A 121 8.47 0.04 2.69
C TYR A 121 7.93 -0.08 4.11
N TYR A 122 7.45 -1.27 4.50
CA TYR A 122 6.89 -1.47 5.83
C TYR A 122 7.94 -1.45 6.93
N VAL A 123 9.17 -1.85 6.67
CA VAL A 123 10.30 -1.64 7.58
C VAL A 123 10.51 -0.14 7.83
N ALA A 124 10.53 0.68 6.79
CA ALA A 124 10.64 2.14 6.90
C ALA A 124 9.50 2.74 7.75
N VAL A 125 8.26 2.35 7.43
CA VAL A 125 7.07 2.81 8.17
C VAL A 125 7.12 2.37 9.62
N PHE A 126 7.54 1.13 9.91
CA PHE A 126 7.62 0.59 11.26
C PHE A 126 8.66 1.33 12.11
N ILE A 127 9.82 1.65 11.54
CA ILE A 127 10.87 2.48 12.18
C ILE A 127 10.32 3.87 12.46
N SER A 128 9.68 4.51 11.46
CA SER A 128 9.12 5.86 11.59
C SER A 128 8.02 5.94 12.66
N VAL A 129 7.20 4.91 12.74
CA VAL A 129 6.13 4.79 13.76
C VAL A 129 6.73 4.60 15.15
N ASP A 130 7.79 3.81 15.29
CA ASP A 130 8.45 3.61 16.59
C ASP A 130 9.11 4.89 17.09
N ILE A 131 9.81 5.63 16.21
CA ILE A 131 10.38 6.95 16.53
C ILE A 131 9.28 7.92 16.97
N THR A 132 8.16 7.98 16.23
CA THR A 132 7.04 8.86 16.58
C THR A 132 6.43 8.47 17.93
N ALA A 133 6.33 7.17 18.21
CA ALA A 133 5.85 6.67 19.50
C ALA A 133 6.77 7.09 20.68
N VAL A 134 8.08 7.18 20.45
CA VAL A 134 9.02 7.74 21.45
C VAL A 134 8.76 9.21 21.67
N LYS A 135 8.68 10.00 20.59
CA LYS A 135 8.47 11.46 20.65
C LYS A 135 7.16 11.84 21.32
N ASP A 136 6.09 11.09 21.04
CA ASP A 136 4.75 11.31 21.60
C ASP A 136 4.55 10.61 22.96
N GLN A 137 5.57 9.92 23.48
CA GLN A 137 5.51 9.12 24.72
C GLN A 137 4.34 8.12 24.71
N ALA A 138 4.03 7.58 23.53
CA ALA A 138 2.90 6.69 23.33
C ALA A 138 3.11 5.34 24.00
N ARG A 139 2.06 4.85 24.66
CA ARG A 139 2.09 3.59 25.44
C ARG A 139 1.60 2.43 24.60
N GLY A 140 1.98 1.21 25.02
CA GLY A 140 1.37 -0.02 24.53
C GLY A 140 -0.03 -0.24 25.13
N LEU A 141 -0.77 -1.17 24.54
CA LEU A 141 -2.06 -1.62 25.08
C LEU A 141 -1.87 -2.41 26.38
N LYS A 142 -2.82 -2.27 27.30
CA LYS A 142 -2.87 -3.11 28.49
C LYS A 142 -3.27 -4.53 28.11
N SER A 143 -2.80 -5.53 28.87
CA SER A 143 -3.12 -6.94 28.59
C SER A 143 -4.63 -7.23 28.53
N ALA A 144 -5.43 -6.49 29.29
CA ALA A 144 -6.89 -6.61 29.29
C ALA A 144 -7.56 -6.08 28.01
N GLU A 145 -6.86 -5.26 27.22
CA GLU A 145 -7.36 -4.68 25.96
C GLU A 145 -7.04 -5.56 24.75
N ILE A 146 -6.20 -6.57 24.93
CA ILE A 146 -5.73 -7.46 23.86
C ILE A 146 -6.62 -8.72 23.85
N PRO A 147 -7.30 -9.00 22.72
CA PRO A 147 -8.13 -10.18 22.62
C PRO A 147 -7.29 -11.47 22.70
N PRO A 148 -7.80 -12.55 23.30
CA PRO A 148 -7.11 -13.83 23.35
C PRO A 148 -7.01 -14.44 21.95
N ILE A 149 -5.80 -14.81 21.52
CA ILE A 149 -5.52 -15.32 20.16
C ILE A 149 -6.35 -16.56 19.83
N GLY A 150 -6.56 -17.45 20.79
CA GLY A 150 -7.32 -18.70 20.60
C GLY A 150 -8.78 -18.43 20.21
N GLU A 151 -9.40 -17.41 20.79
CA GLU A 151 -10.77 -17.02 20.45
C GLU A 151 -10.83 -16.36 19.07
N THR A 152 -9.87 -15.49 18.76
CA THR A 152 -9.75 -14.83 17.45
C THR A 152 -9.55 -15.85 16.34
N LEU A 153 -8.61 -16.78 16.50
CA LEU A 153 -8.35 -17.84 15.52
C LEU A 153 -9.57 -18.77 15.38
N ARG A 154 -10.19 -19.20 16.48
CA ARG A 154 -11.38 -20.09 16.43
C ARG A 154 -12.53 -19.46 15.66
N LYS A 155 -12.74 -18.14 15.77
CA LYS A 155 -13.82 -17.41 15.07
C LYS A 155 -13.48 -17.08 13.62
N GLY A 156 -12.20 -16.88 13.28
CA GLY A 156 -11.80 -16.32 12.01
C GLY A 156 -10.89 -17.18 11.12
N TRP A 157 -10.53 -18.40 11.51
CA TRP A 157 -9.58 -19.26 10.77
C TRP A 157 -9.97 -19.50 9.30
N HIS A 158 -11.26 -19.47 9.02
CA HIS A 158 -11.81 -19.70 7.67
C HIS A 158 -11.74 -18.47 6.77
N LEU A 159 -11.59 -17.26 7.33
CA LEU A 159 -11.59 -16.01 6.55
C LEU A 159 -10.44 -15.88 5.53
N PRO A 160 -9.22 -16.38 5.77
CA PRO A 160 -8.14 -16.37 4.78
C PRO A 160 -8.30 -17.41 3.66
N LEU A 161 -9.17 -18.44 3.80
CA LEU A 161 -9.27 -19.53 2.83
C LEU A 161 -9.57 -19.08 1.39
N PRO A 162 -10.50 -18.14 1.13
CA PRO A 162 -10.73 -17.65 -0.23
C PRO A 162 -9.50 -16.99 -0.85
N LEU A 163 -8.70 -16.32 -0.04
CA LEU A 163 -7.43 -15.73 -0.47
C LEU A 163 -6.40 -16.81 -0.81
N ILE A 164 -6.32 -17.86 0.01
CA ILE A 164 -5.45 -19.02 -0.26
C ILE A 164 -5.87 -19.72 -1.56
N VAL A 165 -7.18 -19.87 -1.81
CA VAL A 165 -7.69 -20.41 -3.09
C VAL A 165 -7.28 -19.52 -4.24
N LEU A 166 -7.46 -18.21 -4.14
CA LEU A 166 -7.06 -17.24 -5.17
C LEU A 166 -5.59 -17.37 -5.52
N VAL A 167 -4.72 -17.30 -4.51
CA VAL A 167 -3.26 -17.38 -4.70
C VAL A 167 -2.86 -18.75 -5.22
N GLY A 168 -3.41 -19.83 -4.68
CA GLY A 168 -3.14 -21.19 -5.13
C GLY A 168 -3.51 -21.42 -6.60
N MET A 169 -4.66 -20.88 -7.04
CA MET A 169 -5.07 -20.95 -8.45
C MET A 169 -4.12 -20.18 -9.37
N MET A 170 -3.55 -19.07 -8.91
CA MET A 170 -2.60 -18.28 -9.71
C MET A 170 -1.20 -18.90 -9.71
N THR A 171 -0.73 -19.43 -8.57
CA THR A 171 0.64 -19.97 -8.42
C THR A 171 0.74 -21.41 -8.91
N VAL A 172 -0.09 -22.30 -8.38
CA VAL A 172 -0.02 -23.75 -8.68
C VAL A 172 -0.85 -24.07 -9.92
N GLY A 173 -2.02 -23.44 -10.06
CA GLY A 173 -2.91 -23.66 -11.20
C GLY A 173 -2.49 -22.95 -12.49
N GLY A 174 -1.58 -21.96 -12.42
CA GLY A 174 -1.15 -21.18 -13.59
C GLY A 174 -2.28 -20.38 -14.25
N PHE A 175 -3.38 -20.11 -13.50
CA PHE A 175 -4.52 -19.40 -14.04
C PHE A 175 -4.27 -17.89 -14.10
N SER A 176 -4.85 -17.24 -15.11
CA SER A 176 -4.89 -15.79 -15.15
C SER A 176 -5.68 -15.24 -13.95
N PRO A 177 -5.43 -14.00 -13.50
CA PRO A 177 -6.13 -13.38 -12.35
C PRO A 177 -7.65 -13.48 -12.47
N GLY A 178 -8.22 -13.22 -13.66
CA GLY A 178 -9.66 -13.30 -13.88
C GLY A 178 -10.22 -14.72 -13.66
N ARG A 179 -9.53 -15.77 -14.14
CA ARG A 179 -9.94 -17.17 -13.92
C ARG A 179 -9.78 -17.58 -12.46
N ALA A 180 -8.72 -17.11 -11.79
CA ALA A 180 -8.51 -17.39 -10.37
C ALA A 180 -9.61 -16.76 -9.50
N VAL A 181 -10.01 -15.51 -9.79
CA VAL A 181 -11.12 -14.82 -9.10
C VAL A 181 -12.45 -15.54 -9.34
N PHE A 182 -12.70 -16.05 -10.57
CA PHE A 182 -13.91 -16.82 -10.87
C PHE A 182 -14.09 -18.01 -9.91
N TRP A 183 -13.00 -18.70 -9.53
CA TRP A 183 -13.05 -19.78 -8.53
C TRP A 183 -13.03 -19.30 -7.08
N ALA A 184 -12.39 -18.17 -6.81
CA ALA A 184 -12.34 -17.61 -5.46
C ALA A 184 -13.71 -17.08 -4.99
N ILE A 185 -14.57 -16.58 -5.90
CA ILE A 185 -15.92 -16.10 -5.55
C ILE A 185 -16.79 -17.21 -4.99
N PRO A 186 -17.00 -18.37 -5.65
CA PRO A 186 -17.72 -19.49 -5.06
C PRO A 186 -17.08 -19.98 -3.76
N ALA A 187 -15.74 -20.01 -3.67
CA ALA A 187 -15.03 -20.37 -2.44
C ALA A 187 -15.38 -19.43 -1.29
N CYS A 188 -15.52 -18.11 -1.52
CA CYS A 188 -15.99 -17.17 -0.50
C CYS A 188 -17.38 -17.56 0.04
N VAL A 189 -18.30 -17.93 -0.83
CA VAL A 189 -19.66 -18.33 -0.43
C VAL A 189 -19.64 -19.63 0.38
N LEU A 190 -18.91 -20.65 -0.11
CA LEU A 190 -18.81 -21.95 0.59
C LEU A 190 -18.14 -21.81 1.96
N VAL A 191 -17.05 -21.05 2.03
CA VAL A 191 -16.32 -20.78 3.27
C VAL A 191 -17.17 -19.99 4.26
N SER A 192 -18.04 -19.08 3.79
CA SER A 192 -18.93 -18.32 4.67
C SER A 192 -19.89 -19.22 5.47
N TRP A 193 -20.19 -20.40 4.96
CA TRP A 193 -21.08 -21.36 5.63
C TRP A 193 -20.42 -22.18 6.72
N LEU A 194 -19.08 -22.10 6.85
CA LEU A 194 -18.35 -22.80 7.92
C LEU A 194 -18.62 -22.19 9.32
N SER A 195 -19.07 -20.93 9.38
CA SER A 195 -19.43 -20.27 10.63
C SER A 195 -20.82 -19.63 10.56
N PRO A 196 -21.66 -19.81 11.59
CA PRO A 196 -22.98 -19.17 11.65
C PRO A 196 -22.92 -17.64 11.61
N GLU A 197 -21.83 -17.04 12.08
CA GLU A 197 -21.64 -15.57 12.14
C GLU A 197 -21.34 -14.97 10.77
N THR A 198 -20.73 -15.75 9.86
CA THR A 198 -20.33 -15.31 8.51
C THR A 198 -21.24 -15.84 7.41
N ARG A 199 -22.22 -16.69 7.72
CA ARG A 199 -23.08 -17.37 6.76
C ARG A 199 -23.82 -16.39 5.87
N MET A 200 -23.59 -16.50 4.56
CA MET A 200 -24.24 -15.68 3.52
C MET A 200 -25.53 -16.35 3.06
N GLY A 201 -26.62 -15.59 3.05
CA GLY A 201 -27.87 -15.96 2.39
C GLY A 201 -27.89 -15.45 0.93
N ILE A 202 -28.91 -15.86 0.17
CA ILE A 202 -29.08 -15.46 -1.25
C ILE A 202 -29.10 -13.93 -1.39
N ARG A 203 -29.77 -13.22 -0.50
CA ARG A 203 -29.79 -11.75 -0.52
C ARG A 203 -28.41 -11.15 -0.28
N ASP A 204 -27.64 -11.71 0.65
CA ASP A 204 -26.28 -11.24 0.93
C ASP A 204 -25.36 -11.44 -0.28
N ILE A 205 -25.53 -12.56 -1.02
CA ILE A 205 -24.78 -12.86 -2.24
C ILE A 205 -25.14 -11.85 -3.34
N ILE A 206 -26.44 -11.63 -3.60
CA ILE A 206 -26.89 -10.65 -4.61
C ILE A 206 -26.35 -9.27 -4.25
N ASP A 207 -26.46 -8.88 -3.00
CA ASP A 207 -25.97 -7.61 -2.52
C ASP A 207 -24.44 -7.47 -2.64
N ALA A 208 -23.68 -8.56 -2.44
CA ALA A 208 -22.23 -8.57 -2.66
C ALA A 208 -21.90 -8.32 -4.14
N PHE A 209 -22.61 -8.99 -5.07
CA PHE A 209 -22.46 -8.75 -6.51
C PHE A 209 -22.81 -7.32 -6.89
N VAL A 210 -23.94 -6.77 -6.41
CA VAL A 210 -24.31 -5.36 -6.67
C VAL A 210 -23.26 -4.39 -6.18
N THR A 211 -22.71 -4.64 -4.99
CA THR A 211 -21.67 -3.77 -4.43
C THR A 211 -20.34 -3.91 -5.19
N GLY A 212 -19.95 -5.13 -5.51
CA GLY A 212 -18.78 -5.41 -6.32
C GLY A 212 -18.86 -4.75 -7.69
N THR A 213 -20.00 -4.87 -8.37
CA THR A 213 -20.23 -4.21 -9.66
C THR A 213 -20.15 -2.69 -9.55
N LYS A 214 -20.73 -2.09 -8.51
CA LYS A 214 -20.61 -0.64 -8.28
C LYS A 214 -19.16 -0.19 -8.08
N GLY A 215 -18.37 -0.96 -7.33
CA GLY A 215 -16.93 -0.69 -7.19
C GLY A 215 -16.15 -0.90 -8.50
N ALA A 216 -16.52 -1.90 -9.28
CA ALA A 216 -15.91 -2.15 -10.58
C ALA A 216 -16.22 -1.02 -11.60
N LEU A 217 -17.43 -0.44 -11.57
CA LEU A 217 -17.78 0.69 -12.44
C LEU A 217 -16.83 1.88 -12.25
N GLU A 218 -16.44 2.17 -11.02
CA GLU A 218 -15.49 3.25 -10.73
C GLU A 218 -14.14 3.00 -11.43
N VAL A 219 -13.62 1.76 -11.34
CA VAL A 219 -12.37 1.38 -12.01
C VAL A 219 -12.52 1.42 -13.53
N VAL A 220 -13.64 0.91 -14.08
CA VAL A 220 -13.91 0.91 -15.54
C VAL A 220 -13.94 2.34 -16.10
N ILE A 221 -14.64 3.26 -15.43
CA ILE A 221 -14.72 4.67 -15.86
C ILE A 221 -13.33 5.30 -15.84
N VAL A 222 -12.56 5.06 -14.77
CA VAL A 222 -11.20 5.58 -14.64
C VAL A 222 -10.29 5.03 -15.76
N CYS A 223 -10.36 3.74 -16.05
CA CYS A 223 -9.59 3.12 -17.13
C CYS A 223 -10.01 3.65 -18.52
N ALA A 224 -11.30 3.88 -18.73
CA ALA A 224 -11.80 4.47 -19.98
C ALA A 224 -11.27 5.90 -20.17
N CYS A 225 -11.33 6.74 -19.13
CA CYS A 225 -10.75 8.09 -19.17
C CYS A 225 -9.24 8.06 -19.41
N ALA A 226 -8.51 7.19 -18.73
CA ALA A 226 -7.09 6.99 -18.95
C ALA A 226 -6.79 6.55 -20.39
N GLY A 227 -7.60 5.64 -20.95
CA GLY A 227 -7.49 5.20 -22.35
C GLY A 227 -7.67 6.35 -23.35
N ILE A 228 -8.60 7.28 -23.10
CA ILE A 228 -8.76 8.48 -23.93
C ILE A 228 -7.50 9.36 -23.86
N ILE A 229 -6.98 9.57 -22.64
CA ILE A 229 -5.75 10.37 -22.44
C ILE A 229 -4.59 9.73 -23.18
N ILE A 230 -4.40 8.42 -23.05
CA ILE A 230 -3.36 7.66 -23.76
C ILE A 230 -3.52 7.81 -25.27
N GLY A 231 -4.74 7.68 -25.81
CA GLY A 231 -5.02 7.85 -27.23
C GLY A 231 -4.63 9.23 -27.73
N VAL A 232 -4.97 10.29 -26.98
CA VAL A 232 -4.57 11.67 -27.32
C VAL A 232 -3.05 11.83 -27.29
N PHE A 233 -2.38 11.31 -26.26
CA PHE A 233 -0.91 11.40 -26.18
C PHE A 233 -0.20 10.62 -27.28
N SER A 234 -0.73 9.46 -27.66
CA SER A 234 -0.20 8.66 -28.77
C SER A 234 -0.37 9.36 -30.11
N LEU A 235 -1.56 9.94 -30.37
CA LEU A 235 -1.86 10.65 -31.61
C LEU A 235 -1.07 11.95 -31.76
N THR A 236 -0.83 12.67 -30.67
CA THR A 236 -0.09 13.95 -30.66
C THR A 236 1.41 13.79 -30.53
N GLY A 237 1.91 12.58 -30.20
CA GLY A 237 3.31 12.33 -29.89
C GLY A 237 3.81 12.98 -28.60
N LEU A 238 2.90 13.52 -27.78
CA LEU A 238 3.26 14.21 -26.52
C LEU A 238 3.97 13.29 -25.54
N GLY A 239 3.62 12.00 -25.51
CA GLY A 239 4.30 11.03 -24.66
C GLY A 239 5.79 10.88 -25.01
N LEU A 240 6.10 10.74 -26.29
CA LEU A 240 7.48 10.66 -26.77
C LEU A 240 8.25 11.97 -26.53
N THR A 241 7.59 13.12 -26.79
CA THR A 241 8.19 14.44 -26.55
C THR A 241 8.51 14.66 -25.07
N LEU A 242 7.62 14.25 -24.16
CA LEU A 242 7.88 14.35 -22.72
C LEU A 242 9.02 13.43 -22.30
N SER A 243 8.99 12.17 -22.78
CA SER A 243 10.04 11.18 -22.52
C SER A 243 11.41 11.68 -22.97
N SER A 244 11.53 12.11 -24.22
CA SER A 244 12.79 12.65 -24.76
C SER A 244 13.25 13.93 -24.05
N SER A 245 12.31 14.79 -23.63
CA SER A 245 12.64 16.00 -22.85
C SER A 245 13.18 15.64 -21.46
N LEU A 246 12.59 14.66 -20.79
CA LEU A 246 13.10 14.16 -19.51
C LEU A 246 14.51 13.58 -19.63
N VAL A 247 14.76 12.78 -20.67
CA VAL A 247 16.09 12.23 -20.98
C VAL A 247 17.08 13.34 -21.29
N ALA A 248 16.68 14.33 -22.11
CA ALA A 248 17.55 15.47 -22.46
C ALA A 248 17.93 16.31 -21.24
N ILE A 249 16.99 16.58 -20.33
CA ILE A 249 17.26 17.32 -19.08
C ILE A 249 18.13 16.49 -18.13
N ALA A 250 17.88 15.19 -18.04
CA ALA A 250 18.65 14.27 -17.20
C ALA A 250 20.09 14.10 -17.70
N GLY A 251 20.35 14.30 -18.99
CA GLY A 251 21.64 14.08 -19.62
C GLY A 251 22.09 12.63 -19.45
N GLN A 252 23.22 12.41 -18.74
CA GLN A 252 23.72 11.07 -18.44
C GLN A 252 23.47 10.63 -16.98
N SER A 253 22.70 11.40 -16.22
CA SER A 253 22.45 11.13 -14.80
C SER A 253 21.17 10.33 -14.58
N LEU A 254 21.30 9.06 -14.31
CA LEU A 254 20.18 8.20 -13.92
C LEU A 254 19.44 8.75 -12.69
N MET A 255 20.19 9.21 -11.67
CA MET A 255 19.56 9.75 -10.47
C MET A 255 18.69 10.96 -10.75
N LEU A 256 19.14 11.86 -11.63
CA LEU A 256 18.35 13.04 -12.03
C LEU A 256 17.09 12.61 -12.79
N LEU A 257 17.20 11.63 -13.69
CA LEU A 257 16.03 11.08 -14.41
C LEU A 257 15.01 10.50 -13.43
N LEU A 258 15.44 9.71 -12.46
CA LEU A 258 14.55 9.13 -11.44
C LEU A 258 13.86 10.21 -10.59
N ILE A 259 14.57 11.26 -10.20
CA ILE A 259 13.99 12.39 -9.45
C ILE A 259 12.95 13.13 -10.32
N LEU A 260 13.27 13.43 -11.56
CA LEU A 260 12.33 14.07 -12.50
C LEU A 260 11.08 13.21 -12.72
N THR A 261 11.28 11.90 -12.90
CA THR A 261 10.20 10.92 -13.00
C THR A 261 9.34 10.91 -11.73
N MET A 262 9.95 10.88 -10.55
CA MET A 262 9.22 10.93 -9.28
C MET A 262 8.36 12.19 -9.19
N VAL A 263 8.91 13.36 -9.52
CA VAL A 263 8.16 14.62 -9.50
C VAL A 263 6.99 14.59 -10.49
N ALA A 264 7.22 14.11 -11.71
CA ALA A 264 6.17 13.97 -12.72
C ALA A 264 5.06 13.00 -12.24
N CYS A 265 5.43 11.85 -11.63
CA CYS A 265 4.49 10.89 -11.07
C CYS A 265 3.66 11.49 -9.94
N LEU A 266 4.30 12.22 -9.01
CA LEU A 266 3.59 12.85 -7.90
C LEU A 266 2.59 13.90 -8.40
N ILE A 267 3.00 14.74 -9.37
CA ILE A 267 2.13 15.79 -9.95
C ILE A 267 0.95 15.16 -10.69
N ALA A 268 1.21 14.20 -11.59
CA ALA A 268 0.16 13.55 -12.37
C ALA A 268 -0.75 12.64 -11.52
N GLY A 269 -0.26 12.14 -10.37
CA GLY A 269 -1.02 11.33 -9.43
C GLY A 269 -1.89 12.12 -8.45
N MET A 270 -1.76 13.46 -8.41
CA MET A 270 -2.53 14.28 -7.47
C MET A 270 -4.04 14.23 -7.75
N GLY A 271 -4.80 13.78 -6.76
CA GLY A 271 -6.26 13.83 -6.80
C GLY A 271 -6.93 12.79 -7.70
N VAL A 272 -6.18 11.86 -8.27
CA VAL A 272 -6.72 10.76 -9.05
C VAL A 272 -6.55 9.42 -8.33
N PRO A 273 -7.45 8.44 -8.58
CA PRO A 273 -7.26 7.08 -8.08
C PRO A 273 -5.92 6.49 -8.55
N THR A 274 -5.29 5.69 -7.71
CA THR A 274 -3.93 5.14 -7.95
C THR A 274 -3.80 4.43 -9.30
N VAL A 275 -4.83 3.71 -9.72
CA VAL A 275 -4.83 2.99 -11.02
C VAL A 275 -4.72 3.98 -12.19
N ALA A 276 -5.51 5.07 -12.17
CA ALA A 276 -5.46 6.10 -13.20
C ALA A 276 -4.11 6.80 -13.21
N ALA A 277 -3.63 7.20 -12.02
CA ALA A 277 -2.32 7.82 -11.87
C ALA A 277 -1.22 6.95 -12.48
N TYR A 278 -1.22 5.65 -12.12
CA TYR A 278 -0.27 4.70 -12.67
C TYR A 278 -0.35 4.60 -14.19
N ILE A 279 -1.54 4.38 -14.77
CA ILE A 279 -1.71 4.17 -16.21
C ILE A 279 -1.21 5.40 -17.00
N VAL A 280 -1.65 6.59 -16.61
CA VAL A 280 -1.28 7.82 -17.30
C VAL A 280 0.23 8.05 -17.23
N VAL A 281 0.80 7.91 -16.04
CA VAL A 281 2.24 8.17 -15.86
C VAL A 281 3.10 7.07 -16.49
N ALA A 282 2.67 5.80 -16.43
CA ALA A 282 3.41 4.71 -17.05
C ALA A 282 3.58 4.93 -18.57
N VAL A 283 2.51 5.37 -19.25
CA VAL A 283 2.58 5.64 -20.69
C VAL A 283 3.46 6.86 -21.01
N LEU A 284 3.48 7.86 -20.14
CA LEU A 284 4.22 9.11 -20.37
C LEU A 284 5.70 9.01 -20.02
N VAL A 285 6.04 8.28 -18.98
CA VAL A 285 7.36 8.39 -18.34
C VAL A 285 8.13 7.07 -18.29
N ALA A 286 7.45 5.91 -18.27
CA ALA A 286 8.17 4.63 -18.27
C ALA A 286 9.06 4.45 -19.52
N PRO A 287 8.68 4.93 -20.73
CA PRO A 287 9.57 4.89 -21.90
C PRO A 287 10.91 5.62 -21.69
N ALA A 288 10.92 6.76 -20.96
CA ALA A 288 12.17 7.48 -20.66
C ALA A 288 13.13 6.65 -19.81
N LEU A 289 12.59 5.88 -18.84
CA LEU A 289 13.38 5.00 -17.99
C LEU A 289 13.93 3.81 -18.78
N THR A 290 13.13 3.23 -19.67
CA THR A 290 13.58 2.09 -20.51
C THR A 290 14.59 2.53 -21.57
N GLU A 291 14.48 3.73 -22.13
CA GLU A 291 15.47 4.32 -23.02
C GLU A 291 16.82 4.51 -22.31
N PHE A 292 16.81 4.76 -21.02
CA PHE A 292 18.01 4.84 -20.17
C PHE A 292 18.61 3.49 -19.79
N GLY A 293 18.02 2.37 -20.25
CA GLY A 293 18.50 1.01 -20.03
C GLY A 293 17.93 0.30 -18.80
N ILE A 294 16.91 0.90 -18.15
CA ILE A 294 16.21 0.26 -17.04
C ILE A 294 15.22 -0.77 -17.58
N SER A 295 15.13 -1.94 -16.93
CA SER A 295 14.20 -2.97 -17.38
C SER A 295 12.74 -2.47 -17.32
N PRO A 296 11.86 -2.91 -18.23
CA PRO A 296 10.45 -2.50 -18.23
C PRO A 296 9.76 -2.75 -16.89
N LEU A 297 10.05 -3.87 -16.23
CA LEU A 297 9.49 -4.21 -14.92
C LEU A 297 9.91 -3.20 -13.85
N GLN A 298 11.20 -2.85 -13.76
CA GLN A 298 11.71 -1.84 -12.83
C GLN A 298 11.07 -0.47 -13.09
N ALA A 299 10.99 -0.04 -14.36
CA ALA A 299 10.40 1.23 -14.74
C ALA A 299 8.92 1.32 -14.33
N HIS A 300 8.14 0.28 -14.62
CA HIS A 300 6.73 0.23 -14.27
C HIS A 300 6.49 0.11 -12.77
N LEU A 301 7.30 -0.70 -12.04
CA LEU A 301 7.24 -0.78 -10.58
C LEU A 301 7.62 0.56 -9.92
N PHE A 302 8.62 1.27 -10.44
CA PHE A 302 8.99 2.61 -9.97
C PHE A 302 7.82 3.58 -10.07
N VAL A 303 7.22 3.67 -11.26
CA VAL A 303 6.05 4.54 -11.51
C VAL A 303 4.88 4.15 -10.61
N PHE A 304 4.57 2.86 -10.50
CA PHE A 304 3.47 2.36 -9.67
C PHE A 304 3.67 2.70 -8.20
N TYR A 305 4.89 2.53 -7.71
CA TYR A 305 5.24 2.81 -6.32
C TYR A 305 5.06 4.30 -5.99
N ILE A 306 5.56 5.19 -6.86
CA ILE A 306 5.42 6.63 -6.66
C ILE A 306 3.94 7.07 -6.83
N ALA A 307 3.21 6.49 -7.78
CA ALA A 307 1.77 6.76 -7.94
C ALA A 307 0.97 6.43 -6.67
N ILE A 308 1.30 5.36 -5.96
CA ILE A 308 0.70 5.02 -4.66
C ILE A 308 1.01 6.11 -3.62
N LEU A 309 2.24 6.60 -3.58
CA LEU A 309 2.67 7.61 -2.62
C LEU A 309 2.07 9.00 -2.88
N SER A 310 1.58 9.28 -4.08
CA SER A 310 0.86 10.53 -4.38
C SER A 310 -0.41 10.67 -3.51
N ALA A 311 -1.01 9.56 -3.08
CA ALA A 311 -2.19 9.57 -2.21
C ALA A 311 -1.94 10.12 -0.79
N ILE A 312 -0.67 10.22 -0.36
CA ILE A 312 -0.28 10.81 0.93
C ILE A 312 0.45 12.14 0.78
N THR A 313 0.83 12.51 -0.46
CA THR A 313 1.68 13.68 -0.73
C THR A 313 0.84 14.93 -0.97
N PRO A 314 1.09 16.05 -0.25
CA PRO A 314 0.42 17.33 -0.52
C PRO A 314 0.64 17.79 -1.99
N PRO A 315 -0.26 18.60 -2.55
CA PRO A 315 -1.38 19.33 -1.91
C PRO A 315 -2.69 18.55 -1.80
N VAL A 316 -2.88 17.44 -2.52
CA VAL A 316 -4.20 16.77 -2.57
C VAL A 316 -4.30 15.62 -1.58
N ALA A 317 -3.28 14.77 -1.42
CA ALA A 317 -3.08 13.79 -0.35
C ALA A 317 -4.37 13.06 0.13
N LEU A 318 -5.15 12.46 -0.80
CA LEU A 318 -6.50 11.94 -0.54
C LEU A 318 -6.59 11.02 0.69
N ALA A 319 -5.64 10.08 0.83
CA ALA A 319 -5.63 9.15 1.97
C ALA A 319 -5.37 9.88 3.29
N SER A 320 -4.42 10.83 3.30
CA SER A 320 -4.11 11.64 4.49
C SER A 320 -5.29 12.52 4.90
N TYR A 321 -6.03 13.05 3.94
CA TYR A 321 -7.18 13.93 4.23
C TYR A 321 -8.35 13.14 4.82
N VAL A 322 -8.61 11.94 4.31
CA VAL A 322 -9.62 11.06 4.90
C VAL A 322 -9.21 10.64 6.32
N ALA A 323 -7.95 10.26 6.52
CA ALA A 323 -7.42 9.94 7.85
C ALA A 323 -7.50 11.13 8.81
N ALA A 324 -7.18 12.35 8.36
CA ALA A 324 -7.30 13.57 9.14
C ALA A 324 -8.74 13.87 9.55
N GLY A 325 -9.72 13.61 8.66
CA GLY A 325 -11.15 13.73 8.96
C GLY A 325 -11.56 12.79 10.10
N ILE A 326 -11.14 11.53 10.08
CA ILE A 326 -11.41 10.55 11.14
C ILE A 326 -10.71 10.95 12.45
N ALA A 327 -9.49 11.46 12.37
CA ALA A 327 -8.70 11.89 13.53
C ALA A 327 -9.18 13.20 14.15
N ALA A 328 -10.03 13.96 13.46
CA ALA A 328 -10.33 15.37 13.73
C ALA A 328 -9.06 16.23 13.80
N ALA A 329 -8.12 15.96 12.87
CA ALA A 329 -6.85 16.65 12.68
C ALA A 329 -6.94 17.65 11.53
N LYS A 330 -5.95 18.57 11.45
CA LYS A 330 -5.82 19.47 10.31
C LYS A 330 -5.24 18.68 9.10
N PRO A 331 -5.89 18.70 7.91
CA PRO A 331 -5.46 17.89 6.77
C PRO A 331 -4.02 18.17 6.31
N TRP A 332 -3.63 19.43 6.18
CA TRP A 332 -2.30 19.83 5.72
C TRP A 332 -1.16 19.36 6.66
N PRO A 333 -1.19 19.63 7.97
CA PRO A 333 -0.19 19.09 8.89
C PRO A 333 -0.16 17.55 8.89
N ALA A 334 -1.31 16.88 8.81
CA ALA A 334 -1.37 15.42 8.78
C ALA A 334 -0.69 14.85 7.52
N SER A 335 -0.87 15.48 6.35
CA SER A 335 -0.21 15.03 5.11
C SER A 335 1.29 15.30 5.11
N ILE A 336 1.75 16.42 5.67
CA ILE A 336 3.20 16.66 5.85
C ILE A 336 3.81 15.59 6.76
N ARG A 337 3.15 15.26 7.89
CA ARG A 337 3.60 14.18 8.79
C ARG A 337 3.61 12.83 8.08
N ALA A 338 2.62 12.55 7.23
CA ALA A 338 2.58 11.33 6.42
C ALA A 338 3.78 11.24 5.48
N VAL A 339 4.13 12.31 4.76
CA VAL A 339 5.32 12.34 3.90
C VAL A 339 6.60 12.14 4.72
N GLN A 340 6.76 12.81 5.87
CA GLN A 340 7.92 12.62 6.74
C GLN A 340 8.09 11.17 7.18
N MET A 341 7.00 10.50 7.58
CA MET A 341 7.02 9.09 7.97
C MET A 341 7.28 8.15 6.78
N ALA A 342 6.88 8.54 5.57
CA ALA A 342 7.04 7.74 4.36
C ALA A 342 8.41 7.94 3.68
N LEU A 343 9.22 8.94 4.07
CA LEU A 343 10.47 9.27 3.35
C LEU A 343 11.43 8.09 3.22
N GLY A 344 11.61 7.30 4.28
CA GLY A 344 12.41 6.08 4.20
C GLY A 344 11.85 5.08 3.17
N GLY A 345 10.52 4.99 3.07
CA GLY A 345 9.85 4.18 2.05
C GLY A 345 9.93 4.77 0.65
N MET A 346 9.96 6.10 0.50
CA MET A 346 10.06 6.79 -0.80
C MET A 346 11.39 6.54 -1.51
N ILE A 347 12.42 6.12 -0.79
CA ILE A 347 13.73 5.78 -1.37
C ILE A 347 13.76 4.38 -1.98
N VAL A 348 12.88 3.49 -1.52
CA VAL A 348 12.87 2.08 -1.98
C VAL A 348 12.83 1.95 -3.50
N PRO A 349 12.00 2.70 -4.28
CA PRO A 349 12.01 2.59 -5.73
C PRO A 349 13.36 3.00 -6.37
N PHE A 350 14.09 3.92 -5.80
CA PHE A 350 15.44 4.26 -6.26
C PHE A 350 16.41 3.11 -6.04
N LEU A 351 16.30 2.42 -4.88
CA LEU A 351 17.18 1.32 -4.54
C LEU A 351 17.00 0.14 -5.51
N PHE A 352 15.75 -0.30 -5.79
CA PHE A 352 15.54 -1.44 -6.68
C PHE A 352 15.77 -1.13 -8.16
N VAL A 353 15.79 0.15 -8.55
CA VAL A 353 16.23 0.54 -9.91
C VAL A 353 17.75 0.49 -10.02
N MET A 354 18.48 0.79 -8.95
CA MET A 354 19.93 0.74 -8.92
C MET A 354 20.49 -0.66 -8.70
N ASP A 355 19.72 -1.52 -8.02
CA ASP A 355 20.11 -2.89 -7.67
C ASP A 355 18.90 -3.84 -7.83
N ASP A 356 18.90 -4.62 -8.91
CA ASP A 356 17.84 -5.56 -9.26
C ASP A 356 17.74 -6.76 -8.31
N HIS A 357 18.77 -7.02 -7.49
CA HIS A 357 18.69 -8.00 -6.41
C HIS A 357 17.52 -7.72 -5.44
N LEU A 358 17.13 -6.45 -5.30
CA LEU A 358 15.96 -6.05 -4.50
C LEU A 358 14.60 -6.40 -5.16
N LEU A 359 14.61 -6.88 -6.39
CA LEU A 359 13.45 -7.51 -7.06
C LEU A 359 13.50 -9.05 -7.00
N GLY A 360 14.42 -9.60 -6.22
CA GLY A 360 14.58 -11.04 -6.09
C GLY A 360 15.37 -11.71 -7.23
N ILE A 361 16.09 -10.93 -8.02
CA ILE A 361 16.92 -11.42 -9.14
C ILE A 361 18.33 -11.66 -8.62
N GLY A 362 18.85 -12.88 -8.78
CA GLY A 362 20.23 -13.22 -8.39
C GLY A 362 20.33 -14.35 -7.37
N SER A 363 21.50 -14.48 -6.74
CA SER A 363 21.73 -15.51 -5.73
C SER A 363 21.12 -15.11 -4.37
N PHE A 364 20.77 -16.09 -3.54
CA PHE A 364 20.23 -15.83 -2.20
C PHE A 364 21.16 -14.92 -1.36
N VAL A 365 22.48 -15.11 -1.49
CA VAL A 365 23.46 -14.32 -0.73
C VAL A 365 23.48 -12.86 -1.18
N THR A 366 23.46 -12.61 -2.50
CA THR A 366 23.45 -11.24 -3.03
C THR A 366 22.15 -10.50 -2.67
N ILE A 367 21.01 -11.19 -2.76
CA ILE A 367 19.71 -10.64 -2.33
C ILE A 367 19.71 -10.29 -0.84
N LEU A 368 20.26 -11.17 0.02
CA LEU A 368 20.32 -10.93 1.45
C LEU A 368 21.23 -9.73 1.79
N LEU A 369 22.38 -9.62 1.12
CA LEU A 369 23.29 -8.46 1.32
C LEU A 369 22.65 -7.16 0.86
N ALA A 370 22.00 -7.15 -0.31
CA ALA A 370 21.26 -6.00 -0.81
C ALA A 370 20.13 -5.59 0.16
N LEU A 371 19.38 -6.58 0.67
CA LEU A 371 18.30 -6.34 1.64
C LEU A 371 18.83 -5.74 2.95
N CYS A 372 19.92 -6.29 3.51
CA CYS A 372 20.52 -5.77 4.74
C CYS A 372 21.04 -4.34 4.56
N SER A 373 21.74 -4.05 3.46
CA SER A 373 22.25 -2.71 3.17
C SER A 373 21.11 -1.70 2.97
N ALA A 374 20.04 -2.09 2.26
CA ALA A 374 18.86 -1.27 2.06
C ALA A 374 18.16 -0.95 3.40
N ILE A 375 17.99 -1.93 4.29
CA ILE A 375 17.38 -1.72 5.62
C ILE A 375 18.20 -0.70 6.43
N ILE A 376 19.53 -0.80 6.42
CA ILE A 376 20.41 0.14 7.12
C ILE A 376 20.23 1.55 6.54
N GLY A 377 20.30 1.70 5.22
CA GLY A 377 20.11 3.00 4.56
C GLY A 377 18.74 3.62 4.85
N ILE A 378 17.68 2.83 4.76
CA ILE A 378 16.30 3.24 5.08
C ILE A 378 16.17 3.69 6.55
N ALA A 379 16.83 2.98 7.48
CA ALA A 379 16.80 3.35 8.89
C ALA A 379 17.43 4.74 9.10
N PHE A 380 18.60 5.01 8.51
CA PHE A 380 19.24 6.33 8.61
C PHE A 380 18.36 7.45 8.02
N VAL A 381 17.73 7.20 6.90
CA VAL A 381 16.81 8.19 6.30
C VAL A 381 15.59 8.42 7.20
N SER A 382 15.02 7.37 7.78
CA SER A 382 13.90 7.49 8.71
C SER A 382 14.28 8.26 9.97
N PHE A 383 15.48 8.05 10.52
CA PHE A 383 16.02 8.84 11.64
C PHE A 383 16.20 10.31 11.28
N GLY A 384 16.83 10.59 10.13
CA GLY A 384 17.02 11.95 9.65
C GLY A 384 15.74 12.69 9.37
N SER A 385 14.76 12.04 8.70
CA SER A 385 13.47 12.65 8.34
C SER A 385 12.61 13.04 9.53
N LEU A 386 12.72 12.30 10.62
CA LEU A 386 11.97 12.55 11.85
C LEU A 386 12.81 13.33 12.89
N GLY A 387 14.08 13.61 12.60
CA GLY A 387 14.95 14.37 13.51
C GLY A 387 15.17 13.68 14.86
N TYR A 388 15.33 12.36 14.86
CA TYR A 388 15.52 11.59 16.10
C TYR A 388 16.41 10.37 15.87
N ASP A 389 17.31 10.13 16.79
CA ASP A 389 18.16 8.94 16.87
C ASP A 389 18.04 8.28 18.24
N TYR A 390 18.07 6.95 18.30
CA TYR A 390 17.93 6.21 19.57
C TYR A 390 19.11 6.34 20.52
N VAL A 391 20.29 6.67 19.99
CA VAL A 391 21.54 6.81 20.77
C VAL A 391 21.72 8.25 21.23
N ILE A 392 21.50 9.20 20.32
CA ILE A 392 21.78 10.63 20.53
C ILE A 392 20.52 11.36 21.05
N GLY A 393 19.34 10.78 20.86
CA GLY A 393 18.07 11.42 21.16
C GLY A 393 17.59 12.34 20.05
N SER A 394 17.02 13.50 20.39
CA SER A 394 16.55 14.46 19.38
C SER A 394 17.74 15.06 18.62
N LEU A 395 17.75 14.86 17.29
CA LEU A 395 18.77 15.44 16.39
C LEU A 395 18.53 16.93 16.13
N ILE A 396 17.30 17.40 16.37
CA ILE A 396 16.88 18.78 16.13
C ILE A 396 16.19 19.28 17.40
N HIS A 397 16.81 20.22 18.07
CA HIS A 397 16.19 21.00 19.14
C HIS A 397 15.48 22.19 18.50
N PHE A 398 14.17 22.04 18.20
CA PHE A 398 13.29 23.15 17.85
C PHE A 398 12.04 23.13 18.75
#